data_0a2b36610b7b486e1473f2c673a9fb9e
#
_entry.id   0a2b36610b7b486e1473f2c673a9fb9e
#
_cell.length_a   1.000
_cell.length_b   1.000
_cell.length_c   1.000
_cell.angle_alpha   90.00
_cell.angle_beta   90.00
_cell.angle_gamma   90.00
#
_symmetry.space_group_name_H-M   'P 1'
#
loop_
_entity.id
_entity.type
_entity.pdbx_description
1 polymer ?
#
loop_
_entity_poly.entity_id
_entity_poly.type
_entity_poly.pdbx_seq_one_letter_code
_entity_poly.pdbx_strand_id
1 'polypeptide(L)'
;AVSPAWLDKRGIITSGSLFSFRTYTTVGPFREEFFIDSVDYDFCMRARANGFRVIQVQEFGFTHFLGQSERFKLGFFTIDTVSHSPSRLYYDFRNSTILAKEYFLSDPLFAFATVLSQFKNIVRIVFLQKNKGRKLFAMMRGYIDAMKGKMGKIEPSDV
;
A
#
# COMPACT_ATOMS: atom_id res chain seq x y z
N ALA A 1 -7.89 15.48 26.79
CA ALA A 1 -8.77 15.57 25.60
C ALA A 1 -9.25 14.14 25.29
N VAL A 2 -10.57 13.94 25.22
CA VAL A 2 -11.13 12.64 24.82
C VAL A 2 -10.85 12.48 23.32
N SER A 3 -10.17 11.40 22.94
CA SER A 3 -9.96 11.08 21.52
C SER A 3 -11.33 10.89 20.83
N PRO A 4 -11.51 11.40 19.61
CA PRO A 4 -12.77 11.22 18.90
C PRO A 4 -13.03 9.72 18.67
N ALA A 5 -14.26 9.29 18.76
CA ALA A 5 -14.67 7.89 18.55
C ALA A 5 -14.30 7.37 17.15
N TRP A 6 -14.06 8.26 16.19
CA TRP A 6 -13.69 7.93 14.82
C TRP A 6 -12.74 8.98 14.22
N LEU A 7 -11.95 8.56 13.23
CA LEU A 7 -11.04 9.41 12.45
C LEU A 7 -11.36 9.32 10.97
N ASP A 8 -11.35 10.45 10.28
CA ASP A 8 -11.41 10.48 8.82
C ASP A 8 -10.06 10.05 8.24
N LYS A 9 -10.08 9.11 7.29
CA LYS A 9 -8.88 8.54 6.66
C LYS A 9 -8.95 8.66 5.15
N ARG A 10 -7.79 8.73 4.49
CA ARG A 10 -7.70 8.60 3.03
C ARG A 10 -7.94 7.18 2.57
N GLY A 11 -7.41 6.22 3.29
CA GLY A 11 -7.56 4.80 3.04
C GLY A 11 -7.43 3.99 4.32
N ILE A 12 -8.04 2.85 4.33
CA ILE A 12 -8.00 1.83 5.39
C ILE A 12 -7.80 0.46 4.74
N ILE A 13 -7.28 -0.49 5.50
CA ILE A 13 -7.16 -1.88 5.05
C ILE A 13 -8.55 -2.54 5.00
N THR A 14 -8.73 -3.50 4.11
CA THR A 14 -10.00 -4.25 3.98
C THR A 14 -10.31 -5.13 5.19
N SER A 15 -9.29 -5.62 5.89
CA SER A 15 -9.48 -6.44 7.09
C SER A 15 -10.23 -5.67 8.17
N GLY A 16 -11.41 -6.17 8.57
CA GLY A 16 -12.28 -5.50 9.54
C GLY A 16 -13.01 -4.26 9.02
N SER A 17 -13.02 -4.04 7.71
CA SER A 17 -13.74 -2.92 7.08
C SER A 17 -15.18 -3.30 6.73
N LEU A 18 -16.08 -2.33 6.85
CA LEU A 18 -17.45 -2.38 6.38
C LEU A 18 -17.69 -1.25 5.39
N PHE A 19 -18.41 -1.55 4.33
CA PHE A 19 -18.87 -0.53 3.38
C PHE A 19 -20.34 -0.79 2.99
N SER A 20 -21.06 0.28 2.69
CA SER A 20 -22.46 0.15 2.29
C SER A 20 -22.54 -0.41 0.87
N PHE A 21 -23.62 -1.15 0.59
CA PHE A 21 -23.92 -1.63 -0.76
C PHE A 21 -24.02 -0.45 -1.76
N ARG A 22 -24.56 0.67 -1.32
CA ARG A 22 -24.61 1.91 -2.12
C ARG A 22 -23.21 2.38 -2.51
N THR A 23 -22.24 2.34 -1.58
CA THR A 23 -20.84 2.68 -1.91
C THR A 23 -20.32 1.77 -2.99
N TYR A 24 -20.48 0.45 -2.84
CA TYR A 24 -20.00 -0.54 -3.80
C TYR A 24 -20.62 -0.34 -5.19
N THR A 25 -21.93 -0.14 -5.29
CA THR A 25 -22.62 0.05 -6.57
C THR A 25 -22.27 1.36 -7.26
N THR A 26 -21.94 2.41 -6.48
CA THR A 26 -21.53 3.70 -7.04
C THR A 26 -20.07 3.71 -7.50
N VAL A 27 -19.19 3.12 -6.70
CA VAL A 27 -17.73 3.14 -6.92
C VAL A 27 -17.27 2.05 -7.88
N GLY A 28 -18.04 0.97 -7.96
CA GLY A 28 -17.71 -0.25 -8.70
C GLY A 28 -16.88 -1.24 -7.87
N PRO A 29 -16.53 -2.39 -8.47
CA PRO A 29 -15.80 -3.46 -7.79
C PRO A 29 -14.38 -3.07 -7.42
N PHE A 30 -13.76 -3.89 -6.59
CA PHE A 30 -12.32 -3.80 -6.35
C PHE A 30 -11.55 -4.02 -7.66
N ARG A 31 -10.40 -3.33 -7.79
CA ARG A 31 -9.55 -3.40 -8.98
C ARG A 31 -8.74 -4.71 -8.96
N GLU A 32 -9.28 -5.75 -9.58
CA GLU A 32 -8.69 -7.10 -9.59
C GLU A 32 -7.32 -7.15 -10.27
N GLU A 33 -7.09 -6.30 -11.28
CA GLU A 33 -5.82 -6.20 -11.98
C GLU A 33 -4.66 -5.70 -11.11
N PHE A 34 -4.94 -5.16 -9.93
CA PHE A 34 -3.90 -4.88 -8.93
C PHE A 34 -3.35 -6.15 -8.30
N PHE A 35 -4.12 -7.23 -8.29
CA PHE A 35 -3.80 -8.55 -7.75
C PHE A 35 -3.57 -8.55 -6.23
N ILE A 36 -2.61 -7.76 -5.72
CA ILE A 36 -2.30 -7.62 -4.29
C ILE A 36 -1.70 -6.23 -4.02
N ASP A 37 -1.88 -5.74 -2.81
CA ASP A 37 -1.47 -4.42 -2.31
C ASP A 37 -2.15 -3.25 -3.06
N SER A 38 -2.46 -2.19 -2.33
CA SER A 38 -3.14 -0.97 -2.80
C SER A 38 -4.59 -1.14 -3.31
N VAL A 39 -5.15 -2.34 -3.33
CA VAL A 39 -6.53 -2.62 -3.77
C VAL A 39 -7.55 -1.91 -2.88
N ASP A 40 -7.33 -1.97 -1.57
CA ASP A 40 -8.11 -1.30 -0.55
C ASP A 40 -7.97 0.23 -0.62
N TYR A 41 -6.77 0.73 -0.82
CA TYR A 41 -6.52 2.16 -1.01
C TYR A 41 -7.21 2.69 -2.28
N ASP A 42 -7.13 1.98 -3.39
CA ASP A 42 -7.84 2.32 -4.64
C ASP A 42 -9.34 2.46 -4.39
N PHE A 43 -9.95 1.46 -3.74
CA PHE A 43 -11.38 1.51 -3.44
C PHE A 43 -11.74 2.70 -2.55
N CYS A 44 -10.96 2.95 -1.49
CA CYS A 44 -11.16 4.09 -0.59
C CYS A 44 -11.04 5.43 -1.32
N MET A 45 -10.05 5.59 -2.19
CA MET A 45 -9.84 6.82 -2.96
C MET A 45 -10.98 7.07 -3.95
N ARG A 46 -11.44 6.02 -4.66
CA ARG A 46 -12.63 6.12 -5.52
C ARG A 46 -13.89 6.46 -4.73
N ALA A 47 -14.08 5.87 -3.55
CA ALA A 47 -15.19 6.19 -2.67
C ALA A 47 -15.17 7.68 -2.27
N ARG A 48 -14.03 8.19 -1.86
CA ARG A 48 -13.87 9.61 -1.52
C ARG A 48 -14.13 10.53 -2.71
N ALA A 49 -13.63 10.18 -3.89
CA ALA A 49 -13.89 10.94 -5.12
C ALA A 49 -15.39 11.03 -5.47
N ASN A 50 -16.18 10.04 -5.03
CA ASN A 50 -17.65 10.02 -5.15
C ASN A 50 -18.39 10.57 -3.92
N GLY A 51 -17.70 11.32 -3.04
CA GLY A 51 -18.31 11.99 -1.89
C GLY A 51 -18.58 11.12 -0.67
N PHE A 52 -18.14 9.86 -0.67
CA PHE A 52 -18.24 9.01 0.53
C PHE A 52 -17.09 9.30 1.50
N ARG A 53 -17.35 9.09 2.78
CA ARG A 53 -16.34 9.22 3.83
C ARG A 53 -15.72 7.85 4.12
N VAL A 54 -14.42 7.86 4.37
CA VAL A 54 -13.66 6.70 4.87
C VAL A 54 -13.31 6.99 6.32
N ILE A 55 -13.88 6.22 7.24
CA ILE A 55 -13.71 6.45 8.68
C ILE A 55 -13.08 5.23 9.36
N GLN A 56 -12.20 5.48 10.31
CA GLN A 56 -11.66 4.49 11.22
C GLN A 56 -12.28 4.67 12.60
N VAL A 57 -13.01 3.65 13.06
CA VAL A 57 -13.55 3.61 14.42
C VAL A 57 -12.43 3.20 15.37
N GLN A 58 -12.26 3.92 16.48
CA GLN A 58 -11.17 3.69 17.44
C GLN A 58 -11.53 2.77 18.60
N GLU A 59 -12.81 2.58 18.85
CA GLU A 59 -13.30 1.75 19.97
C GLU A 59 -13.10 0.26 19.75
N PHE A 60 -12.96 -0.16 18.48
CA PHE A 60 -12.78 -1.55 18.10
C PHE A 60 -11.42 -1.78 17.51
N GLY A 61 -10.70 -2.75 18.05
CA GLY A 61 -9.41 -3.19 17.54
C GLY A 61 -9.40 -4.71 17.33
N PHE A 62 -8.63 -5.16 16.35
CA PHE A 62 -8.36 -6.57 16.15
C PHE A 62 -6.87 -6.78 15.93
N THR A 63 -6.39 -7.95 16.32
CA THR A 63 -4.99 -8.31 16.10
C THR A 63 -4.80 -8.71 14.64
N HIS A 64 -3.95 -7.99 13.93
CA HIS A 64 -3.61 -8.27 12.54
C HIS A 64 -2.14 -8.65 12.41
N PHE A 65 -1.85 -9.83 11.86
CA PHE A 65 -0.48 -10.27 11.64
C PHE A 65 0.04 -9.75 10.30
N LEU A 66 0.98 -8.81 10.36
CA LEU A 66 1.59 -8.17 9.20
C LEU A 66 2.83 -8.93 8.71
N GLY A 67 2.67 -10.17 8.22
CA GLY A 67 3.77 -10.91 7.60
C GLY A 67 4.90 -11.31 8.56
N GLN A 68 6.08 -11.65 8.02
CA GLN A 68 7.25 -12.04 8.82
C GLN A 68 8.05 -10.79 9.22
N SER A 69 8.26 -10.63 10.53
CA SER A 69 9.20 -9.63 11.02
C SER A 69 10.63 -10.17 10.94
N GLU A 70 11.53 -9.43 10.33
CA GLU A 70 12.97 -9.68 10.39
C GLU A 70 13.59 -8.78 11.45
N ARG A 71 14.41 -9.39 12.32
CA ARG A 71 15.15 -8.67 13.34
C ARG A 71 16.53 -8.32 12.82
N PHE A 72 16.84 -7.05 12.77
CA PHE A 72 18.13 -6.52 12.33
C PHE A 72 18.90 -5.96 13.52
N LYS A 73 20.14 -6.42 13.73
CA LYS A 73 21.02 -5.91 14.78
C LYS A 73 22.01 -4.91 14.18
N LEU A 74 21.98 -3.68 14.66
CA LEU A 74 22.92 -2.62 14.31
C LEU A 74 23.71 -2.23 15.57
N GLY A 75 24.85 -2.88 15.82
CA GLY A 75 25.60 -2.72 17.05
C GLY A 75 24.77 -3.13 18.27
N PHE A 76 24.55 -2.19 19.19
CA PHE A 76 23.73 -2.39 20.40
C PHE A 76 22.22 -2.21 20.15
N PHE A 77 21.81 -1.74 18.99
CA PHE A 77 20.41 -1.52 18.66
C PHE A 77 19.82 -2.69 17.87
N THR A 78 18.60 -3.06 18.24
CA THR A 78 17.82 -4.07 17.51
C THR A 78 16.63 -3.37 16.87
N ILE A 79 16.48 -3.52 15.54
CA ILE A 79 15.40 -2.93 14.77
C ILE A 79 14.58 -4.08 14.18
N ASP A 80 13.31 -4.16 14.58
CA ASP A 80 12.38 -5.10 13.94
C ASP A 80 11.82 -4.44 12.67
N THR A 81 11.96 -5.12 11.55
CA THR A 81 11.48 -4.64 10.25
C THR A 81 10.61 -5.71 9.58
N VAL A 82 9.52 -5.30 8.99
CA VAL A 82 8.70 -6.20 8.16
C VAL A 82 9.39 -6.39 6.83
N SER A 83 9.68 -7.66 6.50
CA SER A 83 10.30 -8.04 5.23
C SER A 83 9.24 -8.61 4.29
N HIS A 84 9.20 -8.11 3.08
CA HIS A 84 8.32 -8.59 2.03
C HIS A 84 9.12 -9.35 0.97
N SER A 85 8.45 -10.31 0.30
CA SER A 85 9.02 -11.01 -0.86
C SER A 85 9.27 -10.03 -2.03
N PRO A 86 10.20 -10.34 -2.94
CA PRO A 86 10.39 -9.52 -4.15
C PRO A 86 9.11 -9.33 -4.95
N SER A 87 8.32 -10.40 -5.16
CA SER A 87 7.04 -10.30 -5.88
C SER A 87 6.05 -9.35 -5.21
N ARG A 88 5.95 -9.35 -3.87
CA ARG A 88 5.08 -8.42 -3.17
C ARG A 88 5.58 -6.97 -3.31
N LEU A 89 6.89 -6.75 -3.24
CA LEU A 89 7.48 -5.42 -3.46
C LEU A 89 7.25 -4.91 -4.89
N TYR A 90 7.26 -5.80 -5.88
CA TYR A 90 6.89 -5.46 -7.25
C TYR A 90 5.46 -4.89 -7.30
N TYR A 91 4.48 -5.60 -6.74
CA TYR A 91 3.08 -5.15 -6.75
C TYR A 91 2.88 -3.86 -5.95
N ASP A 92 3.47 -3.76 -4.76
CA ASP A 92 3.40 -2.56 -3.93
C ASP A 92 3.90 -1.33 -4.71
N PHE A 93 5.06 -1.44 -5.38
CA PHE A 93 5.62 -0.34 -6.17
C PHE A 93 4.82 -0.05 -7.44
N ARG A 94 4.38 -1.07 -8.16
CA ARG A 94 3.55 -0.89 -9.36
C ARG A 94 2.25 -0.18 -9.03
N ASN A 95 1.50 -0.73 -8.09
CA ASN A 95 0.15 -0.27 -7.80
C ASN A 95 0.15 1.10 -7.11
N SER A 96 1.04 1.32 -6.14
CA SER A 96 1.15 2.62 -5.49
C SER A 96 1.63 3.72 -6.45
N THR A 97 2.50 3.40 -7.41
CA THR A 97 2.89 4.34 -8.48
C THR A 97 1.70 4.69 -9.38
N ILE A 98 0.87 3.71 -9.76
CA ILE A 98 -0.34 3.94 -10.54
C ILE A 98 -1.29 4.88 -9.79
N LEU A 99 -1.57 4.59 -8.52
CA LEU A 99 -2.41 5.45 -7.70
C LEU A 99 -1.84 6.86 -7.56
N ALA A 100 -0.54 7.00 -7.32
CA ALA A 100 0.11 8.30 -7.23
C ALA A 100 -0.06 9.12 -8.52
N LYS A 101 0.03 8.47 -9.70
CA LYS A 101 -0.21 9.12 -11.00
C LYS A 101 -1.67 9.52 -11.18
N GLU A 102 -2.60 8.62 -10.90
CA GLU A 102 -4.05 8.84 -11.09
C GLU A 102 -4.56 9.97 -10.20
N TYR A 103 -4.07 10.06 -8.96
CA TYR A 103 -4.51 11.06 -7.99
C TYR A 103 -3.58 12.28 -7.87
N PHE A 104 -2.56 12.41 -8.73
CA PHE A 104 -1.58 13.49 -8.65
C PHE A 104 -2.23 14.90 -8.68
N LEU A 105 -3.22 15.10 -9.54
CA LEU A 105 -3.90 16.39 -9.67
C LEU A 105 -5.02 16.59 -8.65
N SER A 106 -5.73 15.52 -8.26
CA SER A 106 -6.88 15.61 -7.35
C SER A 106 -6.51 15.53 -5.87
N ASP A 107 -5.45 14.82 -5.51
CA ASP A 107 -4.88 14.75 -4.16
C ASP A 107 -3.34 14.72 -4.23
N PRO A 108 -2.67 15.86 -4.50
CA PRO A 108 -1.21 15.91 -4.63
C PRO A 108 -0.49 15.53 -3.34
N LEU A 109 -1.12 15.74 -2.19
CA LEU A 109 -0.55 15.35 -0.90
C LEU A 109 -0.51 13.82 -0.74
N PHE A 110 -1.53 13.10 -1.21
CA PHE A 110 -1.52 11.64 -1.27
C PHE A 110 -0.40 11.15 -2.20
N ALA A 111 -0.30 11.71 -3.39
CA ALA A 111 0.73 11.34 -4.36
C ALA A 111 2.14 11.55 -3.80
N PHE A 112 2.39 12.71 -3.18
CA PHE A 112 3.67 13.00 -2.53
C PHE A 112 3.98 12.06 -1.37
N ALA A 113 3.00 11.81 -0.48
CA ALA A 113 3.16 10.88 0.63
C ALA A 113 3.47 9.44 0.15
N THR A 114 2.87 9.02 -0.96
CA THR A 114 3.12 7.72 -1.59
C THR A 114 4.55 7.63 -2.09
N VAL A 115 5.04 8.62 -2.84
CA VAL A 115 6.43 8.68 -3.32
C VAL A 115 7.42 8.69 -2.15
N LEU A 116 7.15 9.46 -1.11
CA LEU A 116 7.98 9.50 0.10
C LEU A 116 8.01 8.13 0.81
N SER A 117 6.88 7.44 0.87
CA SER A 117 6.80 6.08 1.43
C SER A 117 7.62 5.07 0.62
N GLN A 118 7.54 5.12 -0.71
CA GLN A 118 8.38 4.30 -1.60
C GLN A 118 9.86 4.57 -1.37
N PHE A 119 10.26 5.83 -1.28
CA PHE A 119 11.65 6.20 -0.97
C PHE A 119 12.12 5.64 0.37
N LYS A 120 11.31 5.78 1.43
CA LYS A 120 11.61 5.18 2.75
C LYS A 120 11.76 3.66 2.67
N ASN A 121 10.94 2.98 1.86
CA ASN A 121 11.05 1.54 1.64
C ASN A 121 12.39 1.17 0.96
N ILE A 122 12.82 1.93 -0.06
CA ILE A 122 14.12 1.74 -0.72
C ILE A 122 15.25 1.85 0.30
N VAL A 123 15.28 2.95 1.07
CA VAL A 123 16.29 3.19 2.11
C VAL A 123 16.31 2.04 3.12
N ARG A 124 15.15 1.62 3.61
CA ARG A 124 15.03 0.51 4.56
C ARG A 124 15.60 -0.79 3.99
N ILE A 125 15.32 -1.12 2.73
CA ILE A 125 15.84 -2.32 2.07
C ILE A 125 17.35 -2.25 1.91
N VAL A 126 17.87 -1.11 1.46
CA VAL A 126 19.32 -0.92 1.23
C VAL A 126 20.10 -1.08 2.52
N PHE A 127 19.61 -0.57 3.64
CA PHE A 127 20.36 -0.58 4.90
C PHE A 127 20.02 -1.74 5.83
N LEU A 128 18.76 -2.22 5.83
CA LEU A 128 18.26 -3.10 6.88
C LEU A 128 17.78 -4.49 6.41
N GLN A 129 17.83 -4.82 5.10
CA GLN A 129 17.27 -6.09 4.65
C GLN A 129 18.28 -6.96 3.90
N LYS A 130 18.00 -8.26 3.87
CA LYS A 130 18.73 -9.24 3.05
C LYS A 130 18.20 -9.26 1.61
N ASN A 131 18.95 -9.90 0.72
CA ASN A 131 18.56 -10.07 -0.71
C ASN A 131 18.23 -8.74 -1.41
N LYS A 132 18.97 -7.69 -1.09
CA LYS A 132 18.74 -6.31 -1.55
C LYS A 132 18.61 -6.20 -3.06
N GLY A 133 19.49 -6.85 -3.81
CA GLY A 133 19.52 -6.78 -5.28
C GLY A 133 18.21 -7.25 -5.90
N ARG A 134 17.71 -8.43 -5.51
CA ARG A 134 16.42 -8.96 -6.01
C ARG A 134 15.24 -8.07 -5.62
N LYS A 135 15.22 -7.56 -4.40
CA LYS A 135 14.17 -6.66 -3.91
C LYS A 135 14.14 -5.35 -4.68
N LEU A 136 15.30 -4.70 -4.84
CA LEU A 136 15.41 -3.45 -5.60
C LEU A 136 15.08 -3.65 -7.08
N PHE A 137 15.49 -4.77 -7.68
CA PHE A 137 15.12 -5.12 -9.05
C PHE A 137 13.60 -5.25 -9.21
N ALA A 138 12.94 -5.96 -8.28
CA ALA A 138 11.48 -6.12 -8.28
C ALA A 138 10.76 -4.76 -8.17
N MET A 139 11.22 -3.88 -7.29
CA MET A 139 10.68 -2.54 -7.12
C MET A 139 10.84 -1.69 -8.38
N MET A 140 12.04 -1.70 -8.98
CA MET A 140 12.33 -1.01 -10.24
C MET A 140 11.44 -1.51 -11.37
N ARG A 141 11.28 -2.83 -11.50
CA ARG A 141 10.40 -3.43 -12.50
C ARG A 141 8.94 -3.04 -12.26
N GLY A 142 8.46 -3.06 -11.01
CA GLY A 142 7.12 -2.59 -10.66
C GLY A 142 6.89 -1.13 -11.08
N TYR A 143 7.85 -0.25 -10.81
CA TYR A 143 7.81 1.13 -11.27
C TYR A 143 7.74 1.26 -12.80
N ILE A 144 8.61 0.54 -13.52
CA ILE A 144 8.63 0.56 -15.01
C ILE A 144 7.29 0.06 -15.58
N ASP A 145 6.75 -1.03 -15.04
CA ASP A 145 5.49 -1.61 -15.49
C ASP A 145 4.30 -0.67 -15.19
N ALA A 146 4.33 0.04 -14.05
CA ALA A 146 3.37 1.11 -13.76
C ALA A 146 3.43 2.25 -14.78
N MET A 147 4.63 2.67 -15.19
CA MET A 147 4.80 3.71 -16.21
C MET A 147 4.31 3.26 -17.59
N LYS A 148 4.40 1.97 -17.89
CA LYS A 148 3.91 1.35 -19.14
C LYS A 148 2.42 0.97 -19.08
N GLY A 149 1.75 1.13 -17.94
CA GLY A 149 0.35 0.71 -17.75
C GLY A 149 0.13 -0.80 -17.71
N LYS A 150 1.18 -1.60 -17.43
CA LYS A 150 1.04 -3.04 -17.28
C LYS A 150 0.35 -3.39 -15.97
N MET A 151 -0.67 -4.22 -16.06
CA MET A 151 -1.51 -4.65 -14.95
C MET A 151 -1.56 -6.19 -14.86
N GLY A 152 -2.31 -6.68 -13.87
CA GLY A 152 -2.53 -8.12 -13.67
C GLY A 152 -1.41 -8.83 -12.92
N LYS A 153 -1.52 -10.14 -12.90
CA LYS A 153 -0.56 -11.03 -12.22
C LYS A 153 0.68 -11.24 -13.08
N ILE A 154 1.85 -11.25 -12.43
CA ILE A 154 3.13 -11.62 -13.07
C ILE A 154 3.54 -13.03 -12.67
N GLU A 155 4.36 -13.66 -13.49
CA GLU A 155 4.98 -14.93 -13.11
C GLU A 155 6.07 -14.71 -12.03
N PRO A 156 6.18 -15.61 -11.02
CA PRO A 156 7.18 -15.47 -9.96
C PRO A 156 8.62 -15.46 -10.46
N SER A 157 8.88 -16.06 -11.62
CA SER A 157 10.18 -16.06 -12.30
C SER A 157 10.60 -14.70 -12.83
N ASP A 158 9.67 -13.78 -12.90
CA ASP A 158 9.88 -12.47 -13.49
C ASP A 158 10.49 -11.43 -12.52
N VAL A 159 10.62 -11.74 -11.23
CA VAL A 159 11.13 -10.84 -10.17
C VAL A 159 11.98 -11.56 -9.13
#